data_22e62b03d5af281ced3c300dafa32db0
#
_entry.id   22e62b03d5af281ced3c300dafa32db0
#
_cell.length_a   1.000
_cell.length_b   1.000
_cell.length_c   1.000
_cell.angle_alpha   90.00
_cell.angle_beta   90.00
_cell.angle_gamma   90.00
#
_symmetry.space_group_name_H-M   'P 1'
#
loop_
_entity.id
_entity.type
_entity.pdbx_description
1 polymer ?
#
loop_
_entity_poly.entity_id
_entity_poly.type
_entity_poly.pdbx_seq_one_letter_code
_entity_poly.pdbx_strand_id
1 'polypeptide(L)'
;MKMIQINWIRFTTILSARIIRDAILPLDSEDRANVLIIDDSMFERNRSKKVELLAKVYDHAKHKYRFGFRMLTLGWSDGSTFLPVNSILLSTENRKNRINEATEVDKRTVGYKRRKLSMEKGTQAMLTLLDAARKATIPAKYVLFDSWFSSPSTLHAVKSMDYDVIGKVKKTPKMFFRYNGEDMSLTSIYNKNKKRRGRSRYLLSVMVDVVKDGEIIPAKVVYVRNRNKRKEYLCLISTDVNLDENEIIRIYGKRWDMVRAEVPVESPGTR
;
A
#
# COMPACT_ATOMS: atom_id res chain seq x y z
N MET A 1 12.78 28.31 -8.80
CA MET A 1 13.18 28.40 -7.38
C MET A 1 13.02 27.03 -6.73
N LYS A 2 14.11 26.42 -6.27
CA LYS A 2 14.04 25.09 -5.64
C LYS A 2 13.50 25.26 -4.21
N MET A 3 12.25 24.87 -3.98
CA MET A 3 11.58 24.96 -2.65
C MET A 3 12.17 23.89 -1.69
N ILE A 4 13.36 24.15 -1.15
CA ILE A 4 14.05 23.22 -0.24
C ILE A 4 13.53 23.29 1.19
N GLN A 5 12.72 24.28 1.53
CA GLN A 5 12.22 24.53 2.89
C GLN A 5 10.82 23.94 3.14
N ILE A 6 10.04 23.66 2.09
CA ILE A 6 8.66 23.18 2.24
C ILE A 6 8.63 21.67 2.49
N ASN A 7 8.02 21.28 3.59
CA ASN A 7 7.68 19.88 3.87
C ASN A 7 6.34 19.53 3.24
N TRP A 8 6.38 19.06 1.99
CA TRP A 8 5.18 18.73 1.23
C TRP A 8 4.36 17.61 1.87
N ILE A 9 5.02 16.57 2.41
CA ILE A 9 4.32 15.47 3.09
C ILE A 9 3.50 16.04 4.25
N ARG A 10 4.12 16.86 5.11
CA ARG A 10 3.43 17.47 6.24
C ARG A 10 2.28 18.39 5.77
N PHE A 11 2.54 19.21 4.77
CA PHE A 11 1.53 20.15 4.25
C PHE A 11 0.30 19.42 3.70
N THR A 12 0.50 18.47 2.78
CA THR A 12 -0.62 17.73 2.18
C THR A 12 -1.34 16.87 3.20
N THR A 13 -0.62 16.23 4.13
CA THR A 13 -1.23 15.43 5.19
C THR A 13 -2.12 16.27 6.11
N ILE A 14 -1.67 17.44 6.55
CA ILE A 14 -2.47 18.33 7.41
C ILE A 14 -3.70 18.86 6.66
N LEU A 15 -3.54 19.23 5.39
CA LEU A 15 -4.65 19.67 4.55
C LEU A 15 -5.70 18.58 4.40
N SER A 16 -5.27 17.36 4.06
CA SER A 16 -6.16 16.21 3.93
C SER A 16 -6.84 15.86 5.26
N ALA A 17 -6.13 15.92 6.38
CA ALA A 17 -6.69 15.66 7.70
C ALA A 17 -7.84 16.66 8.03
N ARG A 18 -7.68 17.93 7.67
CA ARG A 18 -8.73 18.96 7.82
C ARG A 18 -9.92 18.67 6.93
N ILE A 19 -9.71 18.40 5.65
CA ILE A 19 -10.79 18.07 4.70
C ILE A 19 -11.57 16.85 5.18
N ILE A 20 -10.89 15.79 5.60
CA ILE A 20 -11.54 14.59 6.12
C ILE A 20 -12.39 14.92 7.33
N ARG A 21 -11.83 15.61 8.33
CA ARG A 21 -12.50 15.91 9.59
C ARG A 21 -13.66 16.88 9.43
N ASP A 22 -13.44 17.98 8.70
CA ASP A 22 -14.34 19.11 8.70
C ASP A 22 -15.41 19.02 7.59
N ALA A 23 -15.13 18.30 6.50
CA ALA A 23 -16.02 18.21 5.35
C ALA A 23 -16.57 16.80 5.05
N ILE A 24 -15.82 15.73 5.31
CA ILE A 24 -16.23 14.37 4.90
C ILE A 24 -16.86 13.61 6.05
N LEU A 25 -16.19 13.53 7.22
CA LEU A 25 -16.71 12.77 8.38
C LEU A 25 -18.11 13.21 8.86
N PRO A 26 -18.49 14.49 8.83
CA PRO A 26 -19.86 14.86 9.19
C PRO A 26 -20.95 14.30 8.28
N LEU A 27 -20.57 13.84 7.07
CA LEU A 27 -21.46 13.23 6.08
C LEU A 27 -21.31 11.70 6.02
N ASP A 28 -20.38 11.14 6.80
CA ASP A 28 -20.11 9.70 6.84
C ASP A 28 -21.10 8.98 7.77
N SER A 29 -21.26 7.67 7.57
CA SER A 29 -22.06 6.81 8.45
C SER A 29 -21.14 5.94 9.32
N GLU A 30 -21.54 5.69 10.57
CA GLU A 30 -20.78 4.89 11.54
C GLU A 30 -20.47 3.45 11.04
N ASP A 31 -21.29 2.93 10.13
CA ASP A 31 -21.10 1.60 9.53
C ASP A 31 -19.97 1.53 8.50
N ARG A 32 -19.37 2.66 8.12
CA ARG A 32 -18.30 2.70 7.13
C ARG A 32 -16.93 2.53 7.76
N ALA A 33 -16.18 1.54 7.29
CA ALA A 33 -14.80 1.36 7.69
C ALA A 33 -13.90 2.35 6.96
N ASN A 34 -13.33 3.32 7.67
CA ASN A 34 -12.35 4.25 7.16
C ASN A 34 -11.00 3.56 7.00
N VAL A 35 -10.39 3.70 5.84
CA VAL A 35 -9.17 3.00 5.47
C VAL A 35 -8.10 3.94 4.93
N LEU A 36 -6.84 3.60 5.18
CA LEU A 36 -5.68 4.14 4.47
C LEU A 36 -5.29 3.16 3.36
N ILE A 37 -4.99 3.67 2.18
CA ILE A 37 -4.66 2.87 1.00
C ILE A 37 -3.26 3.24 0.54
N ILE A 38 -2.39 2.24 0.41
CA ILE A 38 -1.05 2.40 -0.18
C ILE A 38 -1.07 1.80 -1.58
N ASP A 39 -0.68 2.60 -2.55
CA ASP A 39 -0.44 2.15 -3.91
C ASP A 39 0.85 2.74 -4.48
N ASP A 40 1.37 2.09 -5.50
CA ASP A 40 2.65 2.36 -6.13
C ASP A 40 2.48 2.36 -7.64
N SER A 41 2.53 3.54 -8.23
CA SER A 41 2.35 3.75 -9.66
C SER A 41 3.64 4.23 -10.34
N MET A 42 3.74 4.03 -11.66
CA MET A 42 4.87 4.49 -12.43
C MET A 42 4.70 5.95 -12.86
N PHE A 43 5.59 6.82 -12.40
CA PHE A 43 5.66 8.21 -12.82
C PHE A 43 6.73 8.38 -13.91
N GLU A 44 6.32 8.25 -15.19
CA GLU A 44 7.22 8.28 -16.34
C GLU A 44 7.82 9.66 -16.59
N ARG A 45 9.13 9.70 -16.88
CA ARG A 45 9.91 10.88 -17.27
C ARG A 45 10.90 10.56 -18.40
N ASN A 46 10.48 9.79 -19.38
CA ASN A 46 11.33 9.26 -20.45
C ASN A 46 12.05 10.35 -21.29
N ARG A 47 11.47 11.54 -21.40
CA ARG A 47 12.07 12.66 -22.15
C ARG A 47 12.91 13.60 -21.29
N SER A 48 12.94 13.41 -19.97
CA SER A 48 13.65 14.30 -19.05
C SER A 48 15.12 13.95 -19.02
N LYS A 49 16.00 14.97 -19.16
CA LYS A 49 17.46 14.81 -19.11
C LYS A 49 18.09 15.35 -17.84
N LYS A 50 17.45 16.32 -17.17
CA LYS A 50 18.04 17.10 -16.06
C LYS A 50 17.30 16.98 -14.73
N VAL A 51 16.36 16.03 -14.61
CA VAL A 51 15.61 15.83 -13.35
C VAL A 51 16.52 15.11 -12.35
N GLU A 52 16.65 15.67 -11.14
CA GLU A 52 17.41 15.07 -10.05
C GLU A 52 16.88 13.69 -9.69
N LEU A 53 17.76 12.75 -9.37
CA LEU A 53 17.43 11.38 -8.97
C LEU A 53 16.60 10.60 -9.99
N LEU A 54 16.58 11.06 -11.26
CA LEU A 54 15.95 10.31 -12.34
C LEU A 54 16.55 8.90 -12.41
N ALA A 55 15.72 7.88 -12.44
CA ALA A 55 16.18 6.50 -12.41
C ALA A 55 15.55 5.64 -13.50
N LYS A 56 16.24 4.55 -13.82
CA LYS A 56 15.72 3.45 -14.62
C LYS A 56 14.89 2.54 -13.73
N VAL A 57 13.58 2.58 -13.85
CA VAL A 57 12.62 1.87 -13.00
C VAL A 57 11.86 0.83 -13.82
N TYR A 58 11.57 -0.32 -13.24
CA TYR A 58 10.80 -1.36 -13.90
C TYR A 58 9.30 -1.07 -13.77
N ASP A 59 8.63 -0.93 -14.89
CA ASP A 59 7.18 -0.78 -15.00
C ASP A 59 6.54 -2.17 -15.03
N HIS A 60 5.88 -2.55 -13.92
CA HIS A 60 5.24 -3.86 -13.79
C HIS A 60 3.98 -4.03 -14.66
N ALA A 61 3.33 -2.94 -15.05
CA ALA A 61 2.15 -2.99 -15.91
C ALA A 61 2.54 -3.20 -17.38
N LYS A 62 3.63 -2.56 -17.81
CA LYS A 62 4.12 -2.64 -19.21
C LYS A 62 5.25 -3.66 -19.39
N HIS A 63 5.67 -4.34 -18.32
CA HIS A 63 6.76 -5.33 -18.30
C HIS A 63 8.08 -4.85 -18.93
N LYS A 64 8.46 -3.59 -18.72
CA LYS A 64 9.67 -2.98 -19.27
C LYS A 64 10.26 -1.90 -18.36
N TYR A 65 11.54 -1.62 -18.58
CA TYR A 65 12.19 -0.50 -17.89
C TYR A 65 11.81 0.83 -18.55
N ARG A 66 11.59 1.84 -17.70
CA ARG A 66 11.29 3.23 -18.06
C ARG A 66 12.16 4.17 -17.24
N PHE A 67 12.36 5.38 -17.75
CA PHE A 67 12.96 6.47 -16.98
C PHE A 67 11.87 7.22 -16.22
N GLY A 68 12.06 7.36 -14.92
CA GLY A 68 11.08 8.01 -14.06
C GLY A 68 11.29 7.69 -12.58
N PHE A 69 10.17 7.61 -11.90
CA PHE A 69 10.09 7.33 -10.47
C PHE A 69 8.96 6.35 -10.20
N ARG A 70 9.02 5.66 -9.09
CA ARG A 70 7.84 5.01 -8.51
C ARG A 70 7.15 6.05 -7.63
N MET A 71 5.90 6.37 -7.93
CA MET A 71 5.10 7.26 -7.09
C MET A 71 4.34 6.42 -6.08
N LEU A 72 4.84 6.45 -4.84
CA LEU A 72 4.17 5.82 -3.71
C LEU A 72 3.17 6.83 -3.14
N THR A 73 1.90 6.49 -3.16
CA THR A 73 0.81 7.34 -2.69
C THR A 73 0.10 6.69 -1.51
N LEU A 74 -0.17 7.50 -0.49
CA LEU A 74 -1.10 7.21 0.59
C LEU A 74 -2.40 7.96 0.33
N GLY A 75 -3.50 7.23 0.23
CA GLY A 75 -4.85 7.78 0.15
C GLY A 75 -5.68 7.37 1.36
N TRP A 76 -6.78 8.08 1.58
CA TRP A 76 -7.82 7.76 2.54
C TRP A 76 -9.15 7.51 1.82
N SER A 77 -9.95 6.56 2.32
CA SER A 77 -11.30 6.31 1.79
C SER A 77 -12.25 5.82 2.88
N ASP A 78 -13.49 6.27 2.82
CA ASP A 78 -14.63 5.75 3.57
C ASP A 78 -15.39 4.66 2.76
N GLY A 79 -15.02 4.46 1.49
CA GLY A 79 -15.65 3.58 0.51
C GLY A 79 -16.62 4.27 -0.44
N SER A 80 -16.91 5.56 -0.23
CA SER A 80 -17.68 6.42 -1.14
C SER A 80 -16.80 7.54 -1.68
N THR A 81 -15.93 8.07 -0.83
CA THR A 81 -14.99 9.15 -1.14
C THR A 81 -13.56 8.63 -1.11
N PHE A 82 -12.76 9.03 -2.07
CA PHE A 82 -11.31 8.84 -2.05
C PHE A 82 -10.59 10.18 -2.00
N LEU A 83 -9.65 10.34 -1.07
CA LEU A 83 -8.83 11.53 -0.92
C LEU A 83 -7.34 11.17 -0.87
N PRO A 84 -6.48 11.65 -1.79
CA PRO A 84 -5.03 11.54 -1.67
C PRO A 84 -4.54 12.30 -0.44
N VAL A 85 -3.76 11.64 0.41
CA VAL A 85 -3.23 12.23 1.65
C VAL A 85 -1.83 12.81 1.43
N ASN A 86 -0.93 11.96 0.95
CA ASN A 86 0.45 12.36 0.64
C ASN A 86 1.09 11.38 -0.33
N SER A 87 2.25 11.77 -0.88
CA SER A 87 2.99 10.91 -1.82
C SER A 87 4.49 11.16 -1.78
N ILE A 88 5.25 10.19 -2.25
CA ILE A 88 6.70 10.25 -2.44
C ILE A 88 7.05 9.75 -3.83
N LEU A 89 7.91 10.47 -4.54
CA LEU A 89 8.56 9.98 -5.74
C LEU A 89 9.82 9.20 -5.34
N LEU A 90 9.78 7.89 -5.49
CA LEU A 90 10.87 6.98 -5.19
C LEU A 90 11.78 6.80 -6.40
N SER A 91 13.06 6.99 -6.20
CA SER A 91 14.14 6.65 -7.09
C SER A 91 14.70 5.27 -6.72
N THR A 92 16.01 5.13 -6.71
CA THR A 92 16.69 3.91 -6.28
C THR A 92 17.95 4.25 -5.48
N GLU A 93 18.25 3.43 -4.49
CA GLU A 93 19.52 3.49 -3.76
C GLU A 93 20.70 3.09 -4.67
N ASN A 94 20.45 2.21 -5.65
CA ASN A 94 21.48 1.72 -6.56
C ASN A 94 21.88 2.80 -7.58
N ARG A 95 23.08 3.35 -7.42
CA ARG A 95 23.68 4.36 -8.30
C ARG A 95 23.69 3.97 -9.78
N LYS A 96 23.90 2.69 -10.09
CA LYS A 96 23.95 2.21 -11.49
C LYS A 96 22.62 2.38 -12.23
N ASN A 97 21.50 2.45 -11.50
CA ASN A 97 20.17 2.66 -12.07
C ASN A 97 19.75 4.13 -12.07
N ARG A 98 20.53 5.03 -11.43
CA ARG A 98 20.27 6.48 -11.47
C ARG A 98 20.89 7.09 -12.71
N ILE A 99 20.16 7.95 -13.38
CA ILE A 99 20.62 8.72 -14.54
C ILE A 99 21.27 10.02 -14.07
N ASN A 100 20.67 10.66 -13.06
CA ASN A 100 21.16 11.90 -12.49
C ASN A 100 21.23 11.77 -10.97
N GLU A 101 22.26 12.35 -10.40
CA GLU A 101 22.40 12.45 -8.95
C GLU A 101 21.62 13.65 -8.38
N ALA A 102 21.42 13.63 -7.07
CA ALA A 102 20.83 14.76 -6.37
C ALA A 102 21.79 15.96 -6.36
N THR A 103 21.27 17.17 -6.48
CA THR A 103 22.04 18.38 -6.18
C THR A 103 22.38 18.41 -4.69
N GLU A 104 23.60 18.76 -4.37
CA GLU A 104 24.02 18.96 -2.99
C GLU A 104 23.24 20.11 -2.34
N VAL A 105 22.74 19.86 -1.15
CA VAL A 105 22.02 20.82 -0.31
C VAL A 105 22.38 20.57 1.14
N ASP A 106 22.24 21.58 1.99
CA ASP A 106 22.50 21.47 3.42
C ASP A 106 21.65 20.34 4.03
N LYS A 107 22.30 19.42 4.75
CA LYS A 107 21.72 18.21 5.36
C LYS A 107 20.60 18.51 6.38
N ARG A 108 20.57 19.71 6.93
CA ARG A 108 19.55 20.18 7.87
C ARG A 108 18.22 20.51 7.19
N THR A 109 18.23 20.75 5.87
CA THR A 109 17.06 21.20 5.11
C THR A 109 16.05 20.07 4.87
N VAL A 110 14.79 20.45 4.73
CA VAL A 110 13.71 19.54 4.31
C VAL A 110 13.99 18.96 2.92
N GLY A 111 14.62 19.77 2.04
CA GLY A 111 15.04 19.34 0.71
C GLY A 111 16.01 18.16 0.73
N TYR A 112 16.98 18.16 1.66
CA TYR A 112 17.88 17.02 1.84
C TYR A 112 17.14 15.78 2.34
N LYS A 113 16.32 15.92 3.38
CA LYS A 113 15.53 14.81 3.93
C LYS A 113 14.63 14.17 2.89
N ARG A 114 14.00 14.98 2.02
CA ARG A 114 13.16 14.50 0.92
C ARG A 114 13.96 13.70 -0.12
N ARG A 115 15.16 14.15 -0.48
CA ARG A 115 16.05 13.43 -1.41
C ARG A 115 16.50 12.09 -0.83
N LYS A 116 16.87 12.08 0.45
CA LYS A 116 17.22 10.85 1.16
C LYS A 116 16.05 9.86 1.15
N LEU A 117 14.87 10.31 1.53
CA LEU A 117 13.64 9.50 1.54
C LEU A 117 13.28 8.95 0.15
N SER A 118 13.53 9.72 -0.91
CA SER A 118 13.33 9.28 -2.31
C SER A 118 14.23 8.10 -2.71
N MET A 119 15.32 7.86 -2.02
CA MET A 119 16.24 6.75 -2.28
C MET A 119 15.99 5.53 -1.37
N GLU A 120 15.10 5.63 -0.40
CA GLU A 120 14.78 4.53 0.51
C GLU A 120 13.95 3.44 -0.16
N LYS A 121 13.89 2.26 0.49
CA LYS A 121 13.00 1.17 0.07
C LYS A 121 11.53 1.59 0.18
N GLY A 122 10.71 1.17 -0.76
CA GLY A 122 9.28 1.51 -0.76
C GLY A 122 8.54 1.15 0.54
N THR A 123 8.93 0.05 1.21
CA THR A 123 8.38 -0.33 2.51
C THR A 123 8.70 0.68 3.62
N GLN A 124 9.93 1.21 3.65
CA GLN A 124 10.34 2.23 4.62
C GLN A 124 9.66 3.57 4.34
N ALA A 125 9.59 3.94 3.05
CA ALA A 125 8.88 5.14 2.62
C ALA A 125 7.38 5.08 2.98
N MET A 126 6.75 3.91 2.80
CA MET A 126 5.36 3.67 3.22
C MET A 126 5.15 3.94 4.71
N LEU A 127 6.03 3.42 5.57
CA LEU A 127 5.93 3.65 7.02
C LEU A 127 6.07 5.14 7.36
N THR A 128 6.91 5.88 6.64
CA THR A 128 7.04 7.34 6.79
C THR A 128 5.74 8.07 6.43
N LEU A 129 5.03 7.64 5.36
CA LEU A 129 3.74 8.22 4.99
C LEU A 129 2.65 7.89 6.02
N LEU A 130 2.60 6.66 6.51
CA LEU A 130 1.66 6.22 7.55
C LEU A 130 1.88 6.97 8.87
N ASP A 131 3.13 7.13 9.30
CA ASP A 131 3.45 7.88 10.51
C ASP A 131 3.02 9.36 10.41
N ALA A 132 3.17 9.97 9.23
CA ALA A 132 2.66 11.31 8.99
C ALA A 132 1.13 11.38 9.13
N ALA A 133 0.39 10.42 8.60
CA ALA A 133 -1.06 10.33 8.71
C ALA A 133 -1.50 10.11 10.17
N ARG A 134 -0.81 9.21 10.90
CA ARG A 134 -1.05 8.96 12.32
C ARG A 134 -0.85 10.22 13.16
N LYS A 135 0.27 10.92 12.97
CA LYS A 135 0.57 12.19 13.66
C LYS A 135 -0.43 13.31 13.36
N ALA A 136 -1.04 13.28 12.18
CA ALA A 136 -2.11 14.21 11.81
C ALA A 136 -3.50 13.73 12.24
N THR A 137 -3.58 12.62 12.98
CA THR A 137 -4.82 12.03 13.50
C THR A 137 -5.88 11.77 12.40
N ILE A 138 -5.43 11.31 11.22
CA ILE A 138 -6.35 10.91 10.16
C ILE A 138 -7.07 9.63 10.62
N PRO A 139 -8.40 9.62 10.69
CA PRO A 139 -9.16 8.48 11.18
C PRO A 139 -9.12 7.34 10.16
N ALA A 140 -8.56 6.22 10.57
CA ALA A 140 -8.58 4.98 9.83
C ALA A 140 -8.33 3.80 10.77
N LYS A 141 -9.07 2.71 10.58
CA LYS A 141 -8.86 1.47 11.31
C LYS A 141 -7.91 0.55 10.54
N TYR A 142 -8.00 0.53 9.22
CA TYR A 142 -7.27 -0.41 8.37
C TYR A 142 -6.32 0.28 7.43
N VAL A 143 -5.17 -0.37 7.17
CA VAL A 143 -4.26 -0.04 6.08
C VAL A 143 -4.38 -1.11 5.00
N LEU A 144 -4.68 -0.69 3.77
CA LEU A 144 -4.82 -1.57 2.61
C LEU A 144 -3.61 -1.42 1.68
N PHE A 145 -3.07 -2.54 1.22
CA PHE A 145 -1.98 -2.53 0.24
C PHE A 145 -1.92 -3.81 -0.60
N ASP A 146 -1.20 -3.74 -1.70
CA ASP A 146 -0.94 -4.89 -2.57
C ASP A 146 0.19 -5.76 -2.01
N SER A 147 0.40 -6.88 -2.63
CA SER A 147 1.32 -7.95 -2.27
C SER A 147 2.81 -7.54 -2.18
N TRP A 148 3.18 -6.36 -2.67
CA TRP A 148 4.53 -5.80 -2.52
C TRP A 148 4.85 -5.43 -1.07
N PHE A 149 3.85 -5.04 -0.30
CA PHE A 149 4.00 -4.55 1.08
C PHE A 149 3.61 -5.60 2.13
N SER A 150 3.18 -6.81 1.73
CA SER A 150 2.64 -7.82 2.64
C SER A 150 3.70 -8.76 3.24
N SER A 151 4.88 -8.26 3.55
CA SER A 151 5.87 -9.05 4.29
C SER A 151 5.54 -9.13 5.79
N PRO A 152 5.91 -10.18 6.52
CA PRO A 152 5.76 -10.25 7.97
C PRO A 152 6.28 -9.01 8.69
N SER A 153 7.47 -8.53 8.30
CA SER A 153 8.06 -7.30 8.86
C SER A 153 7.17 -6.07 8.69
N THR A 154 6.53 -5.94 7.54
CA THR A 154 5.62 -4.82 7.26
C THR A 154 4.34 -4.93 8.08
N LEU A 155 3.77 -6.13 8.20
CA LEU A 155 2.58 -6.36 9.01
C LEU A 155 2.82 -5.98 10.48
N HIS A 156 3.95 -6.40 11.06
CA HIS A 156 4.37 -6.01 12.40
C HIS A 156 4.54 -4.48 12.53
N ALA A 157 5.25 -3.86 11.59
CA ALA A 157 5.49 -2.42 11.64
C ALA A 157 4.20 -1.59 11.54
N VAL A 158 3.23 -2.01 10.74
CA VAL A 158 1.93 -1.32 10.62
C VAL A 158 1.10 -1.56 11.89
N LYS A 159 1.10 -2.79 12.43
CA LYS A 159 0.38 -3.10 13.66
C LYS A 159 0.93 -2.33 14.86
N SER A 160 2.25 -2.09 14.94
CA SER A 160 2.88 -1.26 15.98
C SER A 160 2.52 0.24 15.90
N MET A 161 1.88 0.67 14.79
CA MET A 161 1.33 2.01 14.62
C MET A 161 -0.17 2.09 14.98
N ASP A 162 -0.73 1.05 15.63
CA ASP A 162 -2.15 0.93 16.01
C ASP A 162 -3.12 0.79 14.82
N TYR A 163 -2.63 0.39 13.65
CA TYR A 163 -3.48 0.06 12.51
C TYR A 163 -3.62 -1.46 12.33
N ASP A 164 -4.79 -1.89 11.92
CA ASP A 164 -4.96 -3.22 11.36
C ASP A 164 -4.65 -3.23 9.85
N VAL A 165 -4.19 -4.36 9.38
CA VAL A 165 -3.84 -4.54 7.97
C VAL A 165 -4.87 -5.43 7.28
N ILE A 166 -5.29 -5.03 6.08
CA ILE A 166 -5.93 -5.94 5.13
C ILE A 166 -5.16 -5.85 3.82
N GLY A 167 -4.38 -6.88 3.51
CA GLY A 167 -3.48 -6.89 2.37
C GLY A 167 -3.59 -8.13 1.52
N LYS A 168 -3.22 -8.02 0.24
CA LYS A 168 -3.01 -9.18 -0.62
C LYS A 168 -1.63 -9.75 -0.36
N VAL A 169 -1.48 -11.06 -0.26
CA VAL A 169 -0.20 -11.73 0.00
C VAL A 169 0.28 -12.49 -1.22
N LYS A 170 1.59 -12.42 -1.50
CA LYS A 170 2.22 -13.22 -2.56
C LYS A 170 2.25 -14.70 -2.17
N LYS A 171 1.88 -15.56 -3.10
CA LYS A 171 2.10 -17.01 -3.00
C LYS A 171 3.53 -17.30 -3.42
N THR A 172 4.46 -17.24 -2.47
CA THR A 172 5.87 -17.53 -2.69
C THR A 172 6.36 -18.60 -1.72
N PRO A 173 7.25 -19.52 -2.15
CA PRO A 173 7.82 -20.52 -1.25
C PRO A 173 8.78 -19.92 -0.21
N LYS A 174 9.11 -18.62 -0.32
CA LYS A 174 10.05 -17.94 0.58
C LYS A 174 9.34 -17.18 1.73
N MET A 175 8.01 -17.19 1.79
CA MET A 175 7.24 -16.52 2.84
C MET A 175 6.44 -17.56 3.61
N PHE A 176 6.66 -17.61 4.91
CA PHE A 176 6.06 -18.59 5.81
C PHE A 176 5.16 -17.88 6.83
N PHE A 177 4.15 -18.61 7.24
CA PHE A 177 3.24 -18.27 8.32
C PHE A 177 3.12 -19.49 9.23
N ARG A 178 3.02 -19.29 10.54
CA ARG A 178 2.84 -20.39 11.46
C ARG A 178 1.38 -20.83 11.46
N TYR A 179 1.17 -22.08 11.07
CA TYR A 179 -0.14 -22.70 10.99
C TYR A 179 -0.12 -24.04 11.74
N ASN A 180 -0.95 -24.19 12.79
CA ASN A 180 -0.96 -25.36 13.68
C ASN A 180 0.43 -25.71 14.25
N GLY A 181 1.21 -24.66 14.62
CA GLY A 181 2.56 -24.83 15.19
C GLY A 181 3.69 -25.01 14.18
N GLU A 182 3.40 -25.17 12.90
CA GLU A 182 4.39 -25.38 11.82
C GLU A 182 4.51 -24.14 10.91
N ASP A 183 5.72 -23.81 10.50
CA ASP A 183 5.95 -22.74 9.53
C ASP A 183 5.67 -23.24 8.11
N MET A 184 4.61 -22.76 7.50
CA MET A 184 4.10 -23.21 6.20
C MET A 184 3.91 -22.08 5.22
N SER A 185 4.15 -22.36 3.92
CA SER A 185 3.78 -21.42 2.85
C SER A 185 2.25 -21.39 2.66
N LEU A 186 1.72 -20.29 2.13
CA LEU A 186 0.28 -20.18 1.83
C LEU A 186 -0.22 -21.28 0.89
N THR A 187 0.63 -21.74 -0.05
CA THR A 187 0.27 -22.83 -0.96
C THR A 187 0.20 -24.17 -0.22
N SER A 188 1.12 -24.43 0.70
CA SER A 188 1.11 -25.65 1.53
C SER A 188 -0.12 -25.68 2.44
N ILE A 189 -0.44 -24.56 3.11
CA ILE A 189 -1.66 -24.42 3.92
C ILE A 189 -2.90 -24.67 3.08
N TYR A 190 -2.98 -24.07 1.88
CA TYR A 190 -4.10 -24.30 0.96
C TYR A 190 -4.26 -25.77 0.61
N ASN A 191 -3.17 -26.47 0.27
CA ASN A 191 -3.21 -27.88 -0.14
C ASN A 191 -3.61 -28.81 1.01
N LYS A 192 -3.17 -28.52 2.24
CA LYS A 192 -3.45 -29.33 3.46
C LYS A 192 -4.94 -29.26 3.90
N ASN A 193 -5.66 -28.22 3.50
CA ASN A 193 -7.02 -27.97 3.97
C ASN A 193 -8.09 -28.28 2.92
N LYS A 194 -9.31 -28.69 3.39
CA LYS A 194 -10.49 -28.89 2.55
C LYS A 194 -11.06 -27.55 2.12
N LYS A 195 -11.37 -27.39 0.82
CA LYS A 195 -11.90 -26.16 0.24
C LYS A 195 -13.41 -26.14 0.27
N ARG A 196 -14.00 -24.95 0.42
CA ARG A 196 -15.44 -24.73 0.25
C ARG A 196 -15.85 -24.99 -1.20
N ARG A 197 -16.97 -25.68 -1.37
CA ARG A 197 -17.61 -25.92 -2.67
C ARG A 197 -18.72 -24.90 -2.93
N GLY A 198 -19.26 -24.89 -4.14
CA GLY A 198 -20.39 -24.05 -4.51
C GLY A 198 -20.01 -22.62 -4.89
N ARG A 199 -20.96 -21.69 -4.71
CA ARG A 199 -20.86 -20.27 -5.16
C ARG A 199 -20.19 -19.32 -4.14
N SER A 200 -19.57 -19.85 -3.09
CA SER A 200 -18.88 -19.03 -2.09
C SER A 200 -17.82 -18.11 -2.73
N ARG A 201 -17.72 -16.86 -2.27
CA ARG A 201 -16.70 -15.88 -2.73
C ARG A 201 -15.28 -16.33 -2.38
N TYR A 202 -15.11 -17.06 -1.29
CA TYR A 202 -13.81 -17.59 -0.85
C TYR A 202 -13.81 -19.12 -0.81
N LEU A 203 -12.63 -19.69 -0.91
CA LEU A 203 -12.39 -21.13 -0.97
C LEU A 203 -12.01 -21.72 0.38
N LEU A 204 -11.29 -20.95 1.18
CA LEU A 204 -10.75 -21.34 2.47
C LEU A 204 -10.51 -20.09 3.32
N SER A 205 -10.71 -20.21 4.61
CA SER A 205 -10.28 -19.24 5.62
C SER A 205 -9.56 -19.99 6.73
N VAL A 206 -8.42 -19.49 7.16
CA VAL A 206 -7.60 -20.08 8.22
C VAL A 206 -6.99 -19.01 9.10
N MET A 207 -6.81 -19.34 10.37
CA MET A 207 -6.01 -18.56 11.31
C MET A 207 -4.55 -18.95 11.16
N VAL A 208 -3.67 -17.97 11.15
CA VAL A 208 -2.21 -18.14 11.11
C VAL A 208 -1.56 -17.14 12.06
N ASP A 209 -0.33 -17.43 12.47
CA ASP A 209 0.48 -16.47 13.17
C ASP A 209 1.53 -15.89 12.23
N VAL A 210 1.65 -14.57 12.24
CA VAL A 210 2.73 -13.83 11.58
C VAL A 210 3.86 -13.68 12.58
N VAL A 211 4.93 -14.44 12.38
CA VAL A 211 6.07 -14.47 13.30
C VAL A 211 7.20 -13.60 12.77
N LYS A 212 7.73 -12.72 13.63
CA LYS A 212 8.90 -11.91 13.33
C LYS A 212 9.70 -11.61 14.61
N ASP A 213 10.99 -11.94 14.61
CA ASP A 213 11.93 -11.67 15.71
C ASP A 213 11.40 -12.14 17.10
N GLY A 214 10.65 -13.25 17.12
CA GLY A 214 10.01 -13.80 18.32
C GLY A 214 8.65 -13.22 18.66
N GLU A 215 8.26 -12.10 18.07
CA GLU A 215 6.92 -11.54 18.20
C GLU A 215 5.91 -12.24 17.31
N ILE A 216 4.69 -12.39 17.79
CA ILE A 216 3.60 -13.09 17.12
C ILE A 216 2.40 -12.17 16.98
N ILE A 217 1.89 -12.04 15.74
CA ILE A 217 0.63 -11.37 15.46
C ILE A 217 -0.34 -12.40 14.87
N PRO A 218 -1.49 -12.66 15.52
CA PRO A 218 -2.51 -13.51 14.92
C PRO A 218 -3.11 -12.81 13.69
N ALA A 219 -3.36 -13.60 12.65
CA ALA A 219 -3.95 -13.09 11.42
C ALA A 219 -4.89 -14.12 10.79
N LYS A 220 -5.88 -13.65 10.05
CA LYS A 220 -6.78 -14.46 9.26
C LYS A 220 -6.38 -14.40 7.79
N VAL A 221 -6.16 -15.55 7.18
CA VAL A 221 -5.88 -15.66 5.74
C VAL A 221 -7.11 -16.18 5.02
N VAL A 222 -7.57 -15.41 4.03
CA VAL A 222 -8.74 -15.74 3.21
C VAL A 222 -8.30 -16.02 1.77
N TYR A 223 -8.58 -17.22 1.28
CA TYR A 223 -8.28 -17.63 -0.10
C TYR A 223 -9.47 -17.33 -0.98
N VAL A 224 -9.39 -16.27 -1.77
CA VAL A 224 -10.48 -15.71 -2.57
C VAL A 224 -10.41 -16.26 -4.00
N ARG A 225 -11.57 -16.58 -4.59
CA ARG A 225 -11.65 -17.00 -6.00
C ARG A 225 -11.17 -15.88 -6.92
N ASN A 226 -10.24 -16.19 -7.82
CA ASN A 226 -9.87 -15.25 -8.87
C ASN A 226 -10.93 -15.27 -9.97
N ARG A 227 -11.67 -14.16 -10.12
CA ARG A 227 -12.74 -14.03 -11.14
C ARG A 227 -12.21 -14.11 -12.56
N ASN A 228 -10.99 -13.61 -12.79
CA ASN A 228 -10.40 -13.55 -14.13
C ASN A 228 -9.73 -14.87 -14.53
N LYS A 229 -9.34 -15.70 -13.54
CA LYS A 229 -8.64 -16.95 -13.75
C LYS A 229 -9.19 -18.03 -12.82
N ARG A 230 -10.17 -18.79 -13.29
CA ARG A 230 -10.94 -19.79 -12.48
C ARG A 230 -10.08 -20.83 -11.76
N LYS A 231 -8.88 -21.14 -12.27
CA LYS A 231 -7.95 -22.11 -11.66
C LYS A 231 -7.03 -21.48 -10.61
N GLU A 232 -7.03 -20.16 -10.48
CA GLU A 232 -6.20 -19.43 -9.52
C GLU A 232 -7.02 -18.88 -8.35
N TYR A 233 -6.34 -18.63 -7.25
CA TYR A 233 -6.88 -17.93 -6.10
C TYR A 233 -5.95 -16.80 -5.67
N LEU A 234 -6.50 -15.82 -5.00
CA LEU A 234 -5.79 -14.75 -4.32
C LEU A 234 -5.78 -15.01 -2.82
N CYS A 235 -4.74 -14.61 -2.12
CA CYS A 235 -4.68 -14.66 -0.67
C CYS A 235 -4.80 -13.25 -0.12
N LEU A 236 -5.80 -13.01 0.72
CA LEU A 236 -5.91 -11.82 1.54
C LEU A 236 -5.54 -12.18 2.97
N ILE A 237 -4.84 -11.29 3.66
CA ILE A 237 -4.54 -11.40 5.07
C ILE A 237 -5.18 -10.23 5.82
N SER A 238 -5.75 -10.51 7.00
CA SER A 238 -6.22 -9.50 7.94
C SER A 238 -5.59 -9.72 9.30
N THR A 239 -5.06 -8.67 9.92
CA THR A 239 -4.61 -8.70 11.32
C THR A 239 -5.77 -8.46 12.29
N ASP A 240 -6.91 -7.94 11.84
CA ASP A 240 -8.16 -7.98 12.57
C ASP A 240 -8.82 -9.36 12.34
N VAL A 241 -8.64 -10.24 13.31
CA VAL A 241 -9.10 -11.64 13.24
C VAL A 241 -10.61 -11.78 13.46
N ASN A 242 -11.26 -10.75 13.99
CA ASN A 242 -12.70 -10.75 14.27
C ASN A 242 -13.55 -10.43 13.04
N LEU A 243 -12.93 -9.91 11.97
CA LEU A 243 -13.65 -9.64 10.74
C LEU A 243 -14.15 -10.94 10.08
N ASP A 244 -15.37 -10.90 9.57
CA ASP A 244 -15.92 -11.90 8.65
C ASP A 244 -15.16 -11.88 7.31
N GLU A 245 -15.07 -13.03 6.65
CA GLU A 245 -14.33 -13.19 5.40
C GLU A 245 -14.90 -12.32 4.25
N ASN A 246 -16.22 -12.15 4.19
CA ASN A 246 -16.85 -11.32 3.18
C ASN A 246 -16.56 -9.84 3.46
N GLU A 247 -16.48 -9.47 4.73
CA GLU A 247 -16.11 -8.13 5.16
C GLU A 247 -14.65 -7.81 4.82
N ILE A 248 -13.72 -8.74 5.06
CA ILE A 248 -12.32 -8.62 4.62
C ILE A 248 -12.25 -8.39 3.10
N ILE A 249 -13.02 -9.16 2.32
CA ILE A 249 -13.06 -9.01 0.86
C ILE A 249 -13.69 -7.66 0.46
N ARG A 250 -14.74 -7.21 1.16
CA ARG A 250 -15.42 -5.93 0.91
C ARG A 250 -14.50 -4.75 1.18
N ILE A 251 -13.86 -4.74 2.35
CA ILE A 251 -12.95 -3.65 2.76
C ILE A 251 -11.73 -3.62 1.82
N TYR A 252 -11.13 -4.77 1.50
CA TYR A 252 -10.01 -4.82 0.54
C TYR A 252 -10.41 -4.27 -0.83
N GLY A 253 -11.67 -4.42 -1.21
CA GLY A 253 -12.24 -3.86 -2.44
C GLY A 253 -12.10 -2.35 -2.56
N LYS A 254 -12.08 -1.60 -1.46
CA LYS A 254 -11.87 -0.14 -1.43
C LYS A 254 -10.51 0.28 -1.99
N ARG A 255 -9.52 -0.61 -2.04
CA ARG A 255 -8.24 -0.31 -2.69
C ARG A 255 -8.39 0.11 -4.16
N TRP A 256 -9.45 -0.37 -4.83
CA TRP A 256 -9.74 0.01 -6.22
C TRP A 256 -10.27 1.44 -6.37
N ASP A 257 -10.66 2.11 -5.29
CA ASP A 257 -11.08 3.51 -5.32
C ASP A 257 -9.91 4.42 -5.71
N MET A 258 -8.68 4.10 -5.22
CA MET A 258 -7.46 4.77 -5.63
C MET A 258 -7.18 4.58 -7.13
N VAL A 259 -7.30 3.36 -7.64
CA VAL A 259 -7.04 3.05 -9.06
C VAL A 259 -8.02 3.82 -9.96
N ARG A 260 -9.29 3.96 -9.56
CA ARG A 260 -10.29 4.74 -10.31
C ARG A 260 -9.97 6.23 -10.31
N ALA A 261 -9.46 6.77 -9.20
CA ALA A 261 -9.08 8.17 -9.09
C ALA A 261 -7.82 8.53 -9.91
N GLU A 262 -6.93 7.56 -10.16
CA GLU A 262 -5.71 7.75 -10.97
C GLU A 262 -5.96 7.66 -12.48
N VAL A 263 -7.10 7.10 -12.93
CA VAL A 263 -7.47 7.07 -14.35
C VAL A 263 -8.01 8.45 -14.73
N PRO A 264 -7.38 9.19 -15.66
CA PRO A 264 -7.96 10.43 -16.16
C PRO A 264 -9.34 10.13 -16.75
N VAL A 265 -10.36 10.87 -16.32
CA VAL A 265 -11.64 10.89 -17.03
C VAL A 265 -11.33 11.45 -18.40
N GLU A 266 -11.35 10.60 -19.45
CA GLU A 266 -11.29 11.10 -20.83
C GLU A 266 -12.46 12.07 -21.00
N SER A 267 -12.13 13.34 -21.20
CA SER A 267 -13.12 14.34 -21.57
C SER A 267 -13.84 13.82 -22.82
N PRO A 268 -15.18 13.79 -22.85
CA PRO A 268 -15.90 13.42 -24.07
C PRO A 268 -15.44 14.37 -25.17
N GLY A 269 -14.80 13.80 -26.18
CA GLY A 269 -14.23 14.55 -27.28
C GLY A 269 -15.28 15.44 -27.91
N THR A 270 -15.00 16.73 -27.91
CA THR A 270 -15.62 17.71 -28.82
C THR A 270 -15.30 17.22 -30.24
N ARG A 271 -16.31 16.72 -30.90
CA ARG A 271 -16.30 16.53 -32.36
C ARG A 271 -16.33 17.88 -33.07
#